data_be37369cd370348b075f872baa9c7248
#
_entry.id   be37369cd370348b075f872baa9c7248
#
_cell.length_a   1.000
_cell.length_b   1.000
_cell.length_c   1.000
_cell.angle_alpha   90.00
_cell.angle_beta   90.00
_cell.angle_gamma   90.00
#
_symmetry.space_group_name_H-M   'P 1'
#
loop_
_entity.id
_entity.type
_entity.pdbx_description
1 polymer ?
#
loop_
_entity_poly.entity_id
_entity_poly.type
_entity_poly.pdbx_seq_one_letter_code
_entity_poly.pdbx_strand_id
1 'polypeptide(L)'
;SSMEVLLRLAAQGRSLGLHLIAATQRPSGAVSAQMRANMDIRLSLRCVSAADSTDILGDARAASLPRVPGRAVLDGVGVIQLAYMDNVAEVVSRCALSWPHGDTAPLWAPELPETLTWDEVDAANGSATALTHQFPSTTPTHAAVLTLGLVEGIEEHSTFVWDGGSIQIQASAHEAGLASRWALALATRIASRCGHPLHVIGDEGAAGCASFLACDDVSAIDLLEGICEHGPAVLAITDAAALRASLTQALSAPQADSLWAALLGGARRAGVIIVAAYPGRFTASSATMGAFSTRLVRARDADEALHAGISPTDLRTLGPGQAL
;
A
#
# COMPACT_ATOMS: atom_id res chain seq x y z
N SER A 1 -7.92 -3.56 17.71
CA SER A 1 -7.26 -2.46 18.45
C SER A 1 -5.84 -2.90 18.81
N SER A 2 -4.85 -1.98 18.77
CA SER A 2 -3.44 -2.30 19.11
C SER A 2 -3.28 -2.90 20.50
N MET A 3 -4.13 -2.47 21.46
CA MET A 3 -4.16 -3.04 22.82
C MET A 3 -4.57 -4.51 22.84
N GLU A 4 -5.45 -4.92 21.98
CA GLU A 4 -5.91 -6.30 21.86
C GLU A 4 -4.81 -7.24 21.36
N VAL A 5 -3.97 -6.73 20.43
CA VAL A 5 -2.77 -7.46 19.98
C VAL A 5 -1.76 -7.64 21.11
N LEU A 6 -1.50 -6.59 21.91
CA LEU A 6 -0.61 -6.67 23.07
C LEU A 6 -1.13 -7.66 24.11
N LEU A 7 -2.44 -7.69 24.37
CA LEU A 7 -3.06 -8.65 25.28
C LEU A 7 -2.89 -10.09 24.79
N ARG A 8 -3.05 -10.34 23.49
CA ARG A 8 -2.81 -11.65 22.89
C ARG A 8 -1.33 -12.05 22.99
N LEU A 9 -0.41 -11.14 22.72
CA LEU A 9 1.03 -11.38 22.89
C LEU A 9 1.39 -11.70 24.33
N ALA A 10 0.85 -10.97 25.29
CA ALA A 10 1.07 -11.23 26.71
C ALA A 10 0.53 -12.62 27.14
N ALA A 11 -0.61 -13.05 26.57
CA ALA A 11 -1.24 -14.32 26.93
C ALA A 11 -0.62 -15.54 26.25
N GLN A 12 -0.16 -15.41 25.01
CA GLN A 12 0.25 -16.53 24.15
C GLN A 12 1.73 -16.52 23.75
N GLY A 13 2.42 -15.38 23.87
CA GLY A 13 3.79 -15.20 23.39
C GLY A 13 4.80 -16.13 24.08
N ARG A 14 4.58 -16.46 25.36
CA ARG A 14 5.49 -17.32 26.14
C ARG A 14 5.76 -18.66 25.48
N SER A 15 4.74 -19.30 24.93
CA SER A 15 4.87 -20.59 24.24
C SER A 15 5.63 -20.49 22.91
N LEU A 16 5.74 -19.28 22.37
CA LEU A 16 6.43 -18.97 21.13
C LEU A 16 7.82 -18.35 21.35
N GLY A 17 8.29 -18.28 22.60
CA GLY A 17 9.57 -17.64 22.94
C GLY A 17 9.56 -16.11 22.88
N LEU A 18 8.37 -15.49 22.83
CA LEU A 18 8.23 -14.04 22.83
C LEU A 18 8.25 -13.49 24.26
N HIS A 19 9.10 -12.52 24.52
CA HIS A 19 9.19 -11.81 25.78
C HIS A 19 8.70 -10.38 25.60
N LEU A 20 7.61 -10.00 26.30
CA LEU A 20 7.05 -8.66 26.25
C LEU A 20 7.53 -7.84 27.44
N ILE A 21 8.20 -6.72 27.17
CA ILE A 21 8.54 -5.71 28.17
C ILE A 21 7.69 -4.48 27.90
N ALA A 22 6.76 -4.16 28.80
CA ALA A 22 5.88 -3.01 28.68
C ALA A 22 6.23 -1.98 29.76
N ALA A 23 6.50 -0.74 29.36
CA ALA A 23 6.76 0.37 30.27
C ALA A 23 5.78 1.50 30.01
N THR A 24 5.26 2.12 31.10
CA THR A 24 4.36 3.25 31.00
C THR A 24 4.62 4.25 32.13
N GLN A 25 4.47 5.54 31.83
CA GLN A 25 4.47 6.61 32.83
C GLN A 25 3.10 6.86 33.44
N ARG A 26 2.03 6.36 32.82
CA ARG A 26 0.64 6.51 33.26
C ARG A 26 -0.03 5.14 33.25
N PRO A 27 0.03 4.39 34.36
CA PRO A 27 -0.56 3.05 34.43
C PRO A 27 -2.09 3.06 34.36
N SER A 28 -2.73 4.13 34.90
CA SER A 28 -4.19 4.26 34.91
C SER A 28 -4.77 4.23 33.50
N GLY A 29 -5.59 3.22 33.21
CA GLY A 29 -6.22 2.99 31.90
C GLY A 29 -5.32 2.32 30.86
N ALA A 30 -3.99 2.28 31.04
CA ALA A 30 -3.06 1.61 30.14
C ALA A 30 -2.85 0.12 30.50
N VAL A 31 -2.97 -0.23 31.79
CA VAL A 31 -2.75 -1.58 32.28
C VAL A 31 -4.08 -2.18 32.73
N SER A 32 -4.66 -3.05 31.91
CA SER A 32 -5.88 -3.78 32.26
C SER A 32 -5.61 -4.89 33.28
N ALA A 33 -6.65 -5.32 34.01
CA ALA A 33 -6.54 -6.47 34.92
C ALA A 33 -6.07 -7.74 34.17
N GLN A 34 -6.49 -7.91 32.91
CA GLN A 34 -6.10 -9.04 32.08
C GLN A 34 -4.61 -8.94 31.68
N MET A 35 -4.11 -7.74 31.42
CA MET A 35 -2.67 -7.54 31.13
C MET A 35 -1.82 -7.87 32.37
N ARG A 36 -2.23 -7.40 33.55
CA ARG A 36 -1.56 -7.74 34.83
C ARG A 36 -1.49 -9.25 35.09
N ALA A 37 -2.58 -9.95 34.82
CA ALA A 37 -2.64 -11.40 35.03
C ALA A 37 -1.68 -12.22 34.15
N ASN A 38 -1.25 -11.65 33.03
CA ASN A 38 -0.33 -12.29 32.07
C ASN A 38 1.11 -11.75 32.15
N MET A 39 1.40 -10.84 33.07
CA MET A 39 2.74 -10.32 33.34
C MET A 39 3.31 -10.92 34.61
N ASP A 40 4.24 -11.87 34.47
CA ASP A 40 4.86 -12.57 35.61
C ASP A 40 5.72 -11.63 36.46
N ILE A 41 6.41 -10.67 35.84
CA ILE A 41 7.28 -9.71 36.52
C ILE A 41 6.62 -8.34 36.49
N ARG A 42 6.33 -7.80 37.66
CA ARG A 42 5.76 -6.46 37.82
C ARG A 42 6.67 -5.61 38.68
N LEU A 43 7.09 -4.48 38.13
CA LEU A 43 8.01 -3.57 38.78
C LEU A 43 7.43 -2.15 38.74
N SER A 44 7.39 -1.48 39.84
CA SER A 44 6.99 -0.09 39.94
C SER A 44 8.04 0.77 40.59
N LEU A 45 8.49 1.81 39.89
CA LEU A 45 9.22 2.90 40.48
C LEU A 45 8.29 3.73 41.39
N ARG A 46 8.82 4.70 42.10
CA ARG A 46 8.01 5.57 42.94
C ARG A 46 6.87 6.21 42.15
N CYS A 47 5.63 5.94 42.53
CA CYS A 47 4.43 6.56 41.99
C CYS A 47 4.04 7.81 42.79
N VAL A 48 3.32 8.72 42.15
CA VAL A 48 2.76 9.94 42.80
C VAL A 48 1.50 9.57 43.58
N SER A 49 0.68 8.70 43.08
CA SER A 49 -0.57 8.26 43.70
C SER A 49 -0.54 6.80 44.14
N ALA A 50 -1.33 6.46 45.18
CA ALA A 50 -1.56 5.09 45.59
C ALA A 50 -2.28 4.27 44.48
N ALA A 51 -3.14 4.92 43.70
CA ALA A 51 -3.86 4.29 42.59
C ALA A 51 -2.91 3.77 41.52
N ASP A 52 -1.91 4.59 41.12
CA ASP A 52 -0.92 4.17 40.12
C ASP A 52 -0.11 2.94 40.58
N SER A 53 0.23 2.89 41.90
CA SER A 53 0.89 1.72 42.49
C SER A 53 0.01 0.49 42.44
N THR A 54 -1.28 0.65 42.81
CA THR A 54 -2.26 -0.43 42.83
C THR A 54 -2.55 -0.97 41.42
N ASP A 55 -2.53 -0.10 40.42
CA ASP A 55 -2.73 -0.50 39.02
C ASP A 55 -1.61 -1.42 38.50
N ILE A 56 -0.40 -1.34 39.04
CA ILE A 56 0.72 -2.20 38.66
C ILE A 56 0.89 -3.39 39.61
N LEU A 57 1.00 -3.09 40.92
CA LEU A 57 1.40 -4.08 41.94
C LEU A 57 0.21 -4.74 42.63
N GLY A 58 -0.97 -4.15 42.53
CA GLY A 58 -2.14 -4.56 43.34
C GLY A 58 -2.17 -3.94 44.73
N ASP A 59 -1.17 -3.13 45.12
CA ASP A 59 -1.07 -2.44 46.42
C ASP A 59 -0.40 -1.06 46.31
N ALA A 60 -0.37 -0.31 47.40
CA ALA A 60 0.11 1.09 47.43
C ALA A 60 1.61 1.26 47.74
N ARG A 61 2.41 0.17 47.82
CA ARG A 61 3.80 0.23 48.33
C ARG A 61 4.69 1.18 47.51
N ALA A 62 4.53 1.28 46.21
CA ALA A 62 5.36 2.15 45.40
C ALA A 62 5.11 3.64 45.60
N ALA A 63 3.92 4.02 46.06
CA ALA A 63 3.62 5.42 46.42
C ALA A 63 4.37 5.88 47.67
N SER A 64 4.73 4.99 48.58
CA SER A 64 5.45 5.28 49.82
C SER A 64 6.98 5.23 49.70
N LEU A 65 7.52 4.90 48.51
CA LEU A 65 8.96 4.87 48.26
C LEU A 65 9.61 6.25 48.45
N PRO A 66 10.81 6.31 49.02
CA PRO A 66 11.57 7.54 49.10
C PRO A 66 11.96 8.06 47.69
N ARG A 67 12.23 9.37 47.58
CA ARG A 67 12.66 10.01 46.33
C ARG A 67 14.15 9.69 46.05
N VAL A 68 14.44 8.42 45.80
CA VAL A 68 15.77 7.95 45.44
C VAL A 68 15.68 7.40 44.00
N PRO A 69 16.49 7.93 43.06
CA PRO A 69 16.53 7.42 41.68
C PRO A 69 16.80 5.91 41.65
N GLY A 70 16.04 5.18 40.84
CA GLY A 70 16.17 3.72 40.70
C GLY A 70 15.59 2.91 41.86
N ARG A 71 15.01 3.54 42.89
CA ARG A 71 14.30 2.81 43.95
C ARG A 71 12.94 2.32 43.41
N ALA A 72 12.69 1.01 43.54
CA ALA A 72 11.51 0.36 43.00
C ALA A 72 10.96 -0.69 43.94
N VAL A 73 9.72 -1.09 43.71
CA VAL A 73 9.13 -2.31 44.26
C VAL A 73 9.02 -3.35 43.17
N LEU A 74 9.62 -4.50 43.40
CA LEU A 74 9.43 -5.70 42.57
C LEU A 74 8.39 -6.57 43.28
N ASP A 75 7.32 -6.90 42.56
CA ASP A 75 6.25 -7.72 43.12
C ASP A 75 6.75 -9.13 43.52
N GLY A 76 6.30 -9.63 44.66
CA GLY A 76 6.76 -10.88 45.24
C GLY A 76 8.15 -10.85 45.89
N VAL A 77 8.95 -9.79 45.70
CA VAL A 77 10.32 -9.64 46.24
C VAL A 77 10.40 -8.52 47.29
N GLY A 78 9.85 -7.35 46.99
CA GLY A 78 9.91 -6.18 47.90
C GLY A 78 10.63 -5.01 47.29
N VAL A 79 11.20 -4.14 48.15
CA VAL A 79 11.90 -2.94 47.70
C VAL A 79 13.28 -3.30 47.18
N ILE A 80 13.59 -2.84 45.98
CA ILE A 80 14.88 -3.06 45.29
C ILE A 80 15.52 -1.74 44.87
N GLN A 81 16.82 -1.77 44.57
CA GLN A 81 17.56 -0.70 43.95
C GLN A 81 17.99 -1.15 42.55
N LEU A 82 17.50 -0.48 41.51
CA LEU A 82 17.93 -0.72 40.14
C LEU A 82 19.33 -0.17 39.91
N ALA A 83 20.12 -0.88 39.14
CA ALA A 83 21.40 -0.41 38.66
C ALA A 83 21.19 0.78 37.67
N TYR A 84 22.10 1.72 37.69
CA TYR A 84 22.17 2.82 36.74
C TYR A 84 23.31 2.59 35.75
N MET A 85 23.05 2.92 34.51
CA MET A 85 24.01 2.80 33.41
C MET A 85 24.15 4.14 32.71
N ASP A 86 25.36 4.75 32.81
CA ASP A 86 25.63 6.07 32.24
C ASP A 86 25.76 6.04 30.72
N ASN A 87 26.27 4.94 30.17
CA ASN A 87 26.67 4.87 28.78
C ASN A 87 26.02 3.70 28.06
N VAL A 88 24.69 3.79 27.88
CA VAL A 88 23.89 2.73 27.21
C VAL A 88 24.41 2.45 25.80
N ALA A 89 24.76 3.51 25.04
CA ALA A 89 25.24 3.37 23.67
C ALA A 89 26.54 2.56 23.58
N GLU A 90 27.49 2.77 24.51
CA GLU A 90 28.74 2.01 24.56
C GLU A 90 28.50 0.55 24.91
N VAL A 91 27.62 0.29 25.88
CA VAL A 91 27.27 -1.08 26.27
C VAL A 91 26.60 -1.82 25.12
N VAL A 92 25.63 -1.18 24.43
CA VAL A 92 24.98 -1.75 23.26
C VAL A 92 26.01 -2.06 22.17
N SER A 93 26.93 -1.12 21.88
CA SER A 93 28.00 -1.34 20.89
C SER A 93 28.91 -2.48 21.27
N ARG A 94 29.29 -2.60 22.55
CA ARG A 94 30.10 -3.71 23.05
C ARG A 94 29.37 -5.04 22.98
N CYS A 95 28.08 -5.08 23.31
CA CYS A 95 27.25 -6.26 23.14
C CYS A 95 27.16 -6.68 21.69
N ALA A 96 26.95 -5.74 20.77
CA ALA A 96 26.91 -6.00 19.33
C ALA A 96 28.23 -6.59 18.81
N LEU A 97 29.38 -6.10 19.30
CA LEU A 97 30.70 -6.64 18.95
C LEU A 97 30.95 -8.04 19.54
N SER A 98 30.37 -8.35 20.68
CA SER A 98 30.57 -9.62 21.38
C SER A 98 29.58 -10.72 20.93
N TRP A 99 28.50 -10.33 20.26
CA TRP A 99 27.51 -11.27 19.74
C TRP A 99 27.93 -11.73 18.35
N PRO A 100 28.09 -13.02 18.09
CA PRO A 100 28.33 -13.48 16.73
C PRO A 100 27.13 -13.03 15.89
N HIS A 101 27.41 -12.25 14.85
CA HIS A 101 26.41 -11.77 13.91
C HIS A 101 25.77 -12.98 13.22
N GLY A 102 24.69 -13.49 13.79
CA GLY A 102 23.72 -14.17 12.98
C GLY A 102 23.04 -13.10 12.14
N ASP A 103 22.96 -13.28 10.84
CA ASP A 103 22.08 -12.50 9.99
C ASP A 103 20.65 -12.66 10.55
N THR A 104 20.29 -11.79 11.47
CA THR A 104 18.89 -11.65 11.84
C THR A 104 18.26 -10.90 10.69
N ALA A 105 17.50 -11.61 9.87
CA ALA A 105 16.63 -10.98 8.90
C ALA A 105 15.82 -9.89 9.63
N PRO A 106 15.64 -8.72 9.03
CA PRO A 106 14.81 -7.68 9.62
C PRO A 106 13.44 -8.28 9.95
N LEU A 107 12.89 -7.93 11.12
CA LEU A 107 11.59 -8.45 11.57
C LEU A 107 10.42 -7.99 10.69
N TRP A 108 10.65 -6.96 9.91
CA TRP A 108 9.70 -6.43 8.92
C TRP A 108 10.45 -5.85 7.73
N ALA A 109 9.77 -5.80 6.60
CA ALA A 109 10.28 -5.16 5.40
C ALA A 109 10.58 -3.67 5.67
N PRO A 110 11.59 -3.09 5.01
CA PRO A 110 11.79 -1.64 5.01
C PRO A 110 10.55 -0.94 4.43
N GLU A 111 10.43 0.37 4.64
CA GLU A 111 9.37 1.14 3.97
C GLU A 111 9.55 1.07 2.45
N LEU A 112 8.42 1.07 1.72
CA LEU A 112 8.47 1.16 0.27
C LEU A 112 9.20 2.45 -0.15
N PRO A 113 10.08 2.40 -1.15
CA PRO A 113 10.75 3.59 -1.64
C PRO A 113 9.75 4.59 -2.22
N GLU A 114 10.01 5.89 -2.05
CA GLU A 114 9.16 6.97 -2.61
C GLU A 114 9.15 6.96 -4.14
N THR A 115 10.23 6.54 -4.75
CA THR A 115 10.39 6.42 -6.20
C THR A 115 11.03 5.09 -6.54
N LEU A 116 10.61 4.50 -7.66
CA LEU A 116 11.10 3.23 -8.16
C LEU A 116 11.40 3.36 -9.64
N THR A 117 12.59 2.95 -10.05
CA THR A 117 12.95 2.83 -11.45
C THR A 117 12.54 1.47 -12.00
N TRP A 118 12.37 1.36 -13.31
CA TRP A 118 12.04 0.08 -13.94
C TRP A 118 13.15 -0.98 -13.77
N ASP A 119 14.41 -0.56 -13.67
CA ASP A 119 15.53 -1.47 -13.42
C ASP A 119 15.47 -2.06 -12.00
N GLU A 120 15.07 -1.26 -11.02
CA GLU A 120 14.87 -1.74 -9.65
C GLU A 120 13.68 -2.70 -9.55
N VAL A 121 12.58 -2.42 -10.27
CA VAL A 121 11.43 -3.33 -10.37
C VAL A 121 11.84 -4.66 -11.01
N ASP A 122 12.64 -4.63 -12.06
CA ASP A 122 13.14 -5.85 -12.73
C ASP A 122 14.11 -6.61 -11.83
N ALA A 123 14.98 -5.93 -11.10
CA ALA A 123 15.91 -6.55 -10.16
C ALA A 123 15.18 -7.25 -8.99
N ALA A 124 14.13 -6.60 -8.46
CA ALA A 124 13.31 -7.17 -7.40
C ALA A 124 12.58 -8.46 -7.83
N ASN A 125 12.21 -8.57 -9.11
CA ASN A 125 11.56 -9.78 -9.65
C ASN A 125 12.45 -11.03 -9.60
N GLY A 126 13.77 -10.87 -9.58
CA GLY A 126 14.74 -11.99 -9.44
C GLY A 126 14.88 -12.50 -8.00
N SER A 127 14.48 -11.72 -7.00
CA SER A 127 14.65 -12.04 -5.57
C SER A 127 13.34 -12.27 -4.81
N ALA A 128 12.20 -11.86 -5.38
CA ALA A 128 10.91 -11.93 -4.71
C ALA A 128 10.11 -13.16 -5.11
N THR A 129 9.48 -13.80 -4.13
CA THR A 129 8.45 -14.80 -4.36
C THR A 129 7.29 -14.13 -5.08
N ALA A 130 7.12 -14.42 -6.37
CA ALA A 130 6.06 -13.85 -7.18
C ALA A 130 4.70 -14.25 -6.59
N LEU A 131 4.01 -13.31 -5.97
CA LEU A 131 2.60 -13.46 -5.62
C LEU A 131 1.79 -13.33 -6.91
N THR A 132 1.62 -14.45 -7.58
CA THR A 132 0.58 -14.56 -8.60
C THR A 132 -0.76 -14.52 -7.89
N HIS A 133 -1.42 -13.37 -7.90
CA HIS A 133 -2.86 -13.34 -7.66
C HIS A 133 -3.50 -14.17 -8.78
N GLN A 134 -3.88 -15.40 -8.45
CA GLN A 134 -4.57 -16.29 -9.36
C GLN A 134 -5.98 -15.74 -9.62
N PHE A 135 -6.12 -14.94 -10.65
CA PHE A 135 -7.42 -14.79 -11.32
C PHE A 135 -7.53 -15.90 -12.36
N PRO A 136 -8.67 -16.58 -12.44
CA PRO A 136 -8.88 -17.62 -13.44
C PRO A 136 -8.99 -16.97 -14.82
N SER A 137 -7.88 -16.80 -15.52
CA SER A 137 -7.90 -16.40 -16.93
C SER A 137 -8.04 -17.65 -17.79
N THR A 138 -9.16 -17.72 -18.51
CA THR A 138 -9.54 -18.84 -19.38
C THR A 138 -8.96 -18.75 -20.80
N THR A 139 -7.79 -18.12 -20.99
CA THR A 139 -7.10 -18.18 -22.31
C THR A 139 -5.59 -18.05 -22.13
N PRO A 140 -4.81 -19.05 -22.56
CA PRO A 140 -3.36 -18.97 -22.60
C PRO A 140 -2.93 -18.25 -23.89
N THR A 141 -2.97 -16.95 -23.90
CA THR A 141 -2.13 -16.20 -24.83
C THR A 141 -0.86 -15.90 -24.06
N HIS A 142 0.31 -16.08 -24.67
CA HIS A 142 1.65 -15.84 -24.11
C HIS A 142 1.82 -14.37 -23.69
N ALA A 143 1.05 -13.92 -22.73
CA ALA A 143 1.28 -12.64 -22.05
C ALA A 143 2.51 -12.84 -21.17
N ALA A 144 3.62 -12.24 -21.55
CA ALA A 144 4.79 -12.17 -20.69
C ALA A 144 4.35 -11.60 -19.35
N VAL A 145 4.53 -12.36 -18.29
CA VAL A 145 4.29 -11.92 -16.92
C VAL A 145 5.15 -10.67 -16.70
N LEU A 146 4.51 -9.53 -16.54
CA LEU A 146 5.18 -8.24 -16.44
C LEU A 146 5.04 -7.68 -15.04
N THR A 147 6.16 -7.35 -14.42
CA THR A 147 6.19 -6.69 -13.12
C THR A 147 6.02 -5.19 -13.31
N LEU A 148 5.06 -4.61 -12.61
CA LEU A 148 4.71 -3.19 -12.68
C LEU A 148 5.01 -2.40 -11.40
N GLY A 149 5.47 -3.04 -10.33
CA GLY A 149 5.76 -2.36 -9.08
C GLY A 149 6.05 -3.31 -7.93
N LEU A 150 6.15 -2.76 -6.73
CA LEU A 150 6.29 -3.48 -5.47
C LEU A 150 5.00 -3.37 -4.66
N VAL A 151 4.72 -4.42 -3.90
CA VAL A 151 3.63 -4.50 -2.94
C VAL A 151 4.22 -4.58 -1.54
N GLU A 152 3.72 -3.73 -0.64
CA GLU A 152 4.13 -3.74 0.76
C GLU A 152 3.83 -5.10 1.41
N GLY A 153 4.85 -5.70 1.99
CA GLY A 153 4.77 -6.94 2.76
C GLY A 153 5.24 -6.73 4.19
N ILE A 154 4.87 -7.62 5.10
CA ILE A 154 5.26 -7.53 6.51
C ILE A 154 6.73 -7.92 6.70
N GLU A 155 7.17 -9.02 6.12
CA GLU A 155 8.53 -9.55 6.25
C GLU A 155 9.42 -9.10 5.08
N GLU A 156 8.87 -9.12 3.88
CA GLU A 156 9.53 -8.70 2.64
C GLU A 156 8.50 -8.10 1.66
N HIS A 157 8.97 -7.26 0.75
CA HIS A 157 8.14 -6.77 -0.34
C HIS A 157 7.96 -7.84 -1.39
N SER A 158 6.77 -7.90 -1.95
CA SER A 158 6.48 -8.72 -3.12
C SER A 158 6.41 -7.85 -4.38
N THR A 159 6.49 -8.48 -5.54
CA THR A 159 6.34 -7.77 -6.81
C THR A 159 4.89 -7.79 -7.27
N PHE A 160 4.40 -6.65 -7.75
CA PHE A 160 3.11 -6.56 -8.43
C PHE A 160 3.25 -7.08 -9.86
N VAL A 161 2.71 -8.26 -10.07
CA VAL A 161 2.72 -8.93 -11.37
C VAL A 161 1.40 -8.68 -12.09
N TRP A 162 1.48 -8.09 -13.28
CA TRP A 162 0.32 -7.81 -14.12
C TRP A 162 0.08 -8.96 -15.12
N ASP A 163 -1.17 -9.37 -15.28
CA ASP A 163 -1.59 -10.57 -16.01
C ASP A 163 -2.16 -10.32 -17.42
N GLY A 164 -2.06 -9.10 -17.93
CA GLY A 164 -2.42 -8.78 -19.31
C GLY A 164 -3.73 -8.05 -19.53
N GLY A 165 -4.43 -7.63 -18.47
CA GLY A 165 -5.69 -6.90 -18.61
C GLY A 165 -5.54 -5.38 -18.66
N SER A 166 -6.63 -4.69 -18.96
CA SER A 166 -6.68 -3.23 -18.93
C SER A 166 -6.56 -2.69 -17.50
N ILE A 167 -5.91 -1.52 -17.33
CA ILE A 167 -5.60 -0.90 -16.04
C ILE A 167 -6.38 0.41 -15.90
N GLN A 168 -7.08 0.57 -14.81
CA GLN A 168 -7.70 1.82 -14.39
C GLN A 168 -6.86 2.46 -13.28
N ILE A 169 -6.59 3.75 -13.41
CA ILE A 169 -5.89 4.54 -12.39
C ILE A 169 -6.85 5.62 -11.91
N GLN A 170 -7.11 5.65 -10.62
CA GLN A 170 -7.97 6.64 -9.99
C GLN A 170 -7.17 7.44 -8.96
N ALA A 171 -7.22 8.76 -9.07
CA ALA A 171 -6.62 9.66 -8.11
C ALA A 171 -7.51 10.88 -7.88
N SER A 172 -7.27 11.62 -6.80
CA SER A 172 -8.00 12.87 -6.54
C SER A 172 -7.75 13.90 -7.65
N ALA A 173 -8.68 14.86 -7.80
CA ALA A 173 -8.53 15.94 -8.79
C ALA A 173 -7.24 16.76 -8.60
N HIS A 174 -6.76 16.87 -7.36
CA HIS A 174 -5.51 17.57 -7.04
C HIS A 174 -4.26 16.79 -7.48
N GLU A 175 -4.39 15.50 -7.72
CA GLU A 175 -3.33 14.59 -8.14
C GLU A 175 -3.52 14.09 -9.59
N ALA A 176 -4.33 14.80 -10.38
CA ALA A 176 -4.60 14.47 -11.78
C ALA A 176 -3.31 14.24 -12.58
N GLY A 177 -2.34 15.16 -12.47
CA GLY A 177 -1.05 15.02 -13.14
C GLY A 177 -0.23 13.81 -12.72
N LEU A 178 -0.42 13.29 -11.48
CA LEU A 178 0.21 12.05 -11.04
C LEU A 178 -0.44 10.85 -11.72
N ALA A 179 -1.77 10.80 -11.75
CA ALA A 179 -2.52 9.72 -12.41
C ALA A 179 -2.20 9.65 -13.92
N SER A 180 -2.12 10.81 -14.57
CA SER A 180 -1.75 10.91 -16.00
C SER A 180 -0.35 10.36 -16.26
N ARG A 181 0.63 10.74 -15.43
CA ARG A 181 2.02 10.22 -15.52
C ARG A 181 2.10 8.73 -15.27
N TRP A 182 1.35 8.20 -14.31
CA TRP A 182 1.29 6.76 -14.07
C TRP A 182 0.69 6.02 -15.26
N ALA A 183 -0.41 6.53 -15.83
CA ALA A 183 -1.01 5.93 -17.02
C ALA A 183 -0.01 5.86 -18.17
N LEU A 184 0.70 6.95 -18.42
CA LEU A 184 1.69 7.03 -19.50
C LEU A 184 2.89 6.11 -19.23
N ALA A 185 3.43 6.09 -18.01
CA ALA A 185 4.56 5.26 -17.63
C ALA A 185 4.24 3.76 -17.74
N LEU A 186 3.09 3.34 -17.20
CA LEU A 186 2.64 1.95 -17.28
C LEU A 186 2.35 1.52 -18.71
N ALA A 187 1.64 2.34 -19.50
CA ALA A 187 1.35 2.05 -20.89
C ALA A 187 2.62 1.93 -21.74
N THR A 188 3.59 2.83 -21.54
CA THR A 188 4.89 2.79 -22.20
C THR A 188 5.66 1.53 -21.86
N ARG A 189 5.68 1.15 -20.58
CA ARG A 189 6.30 -0.08 -20.10
C ARG A 189 5.67 -1.32 -20.75
N ILE A 190 4.34 -1.39 -20.72
CA ILE A 190 3.58 -2.51 -21.31
C ILE A 190 3.83 -2.60 -22.81
N ALA A 191 3.71 -1.48 -23.53
CA ALA A 191 3.93 -1.43 -24.98
C ALA A 191 5.32 -1.91 -25.36
N SER A 192 6.35 -1.42 -24.66
CA SER A 192 7.75 -1.81 -24.89
C SER A 192 7.99 -3.30 -24.64
N ARG A 193 7.42 -3.86 -23.58
CA ARG A 193 7.64 -5.26 -23.21
C ARG A 193 6.82 -6.25 -24.04
N CYS A 194 5.62 -5.85 -24.48
CA CYS A 194 4.77 -6.66 -25.35
C CYS A 194 5.10 -6.51 -26.85
N GLY A 195 5.88 -5.50 -27.21
CA GLY A 195 6.16 -5.17 -28.62
C GLY A 195 4.94 -4.63 -29.36
N HIS A 196 3.99 -4.02 -28.66
CA HIS A 196 2.76 -3.49 -29.24
C HIS A 196 2.89 -1.99 -29.52
N PRO A 197 2.22 -1.45 -30.57
CA PRO A 197 2.15 -0.03 -30.81
C PRO A 197 1.45 0.68 -29.63
N LEU A 198 2.00 1.84 -29.22
CA LEU A 198 1.45 2.68 -28.17
C LEU A 198 0.70 3.86 -28.82
N HIS A 199 -0.57 3.97 -28.51
CA HIS A 199 -1.40 5.12 -28.83
C HIS A 199 -1.69 5.90 -27.55
N VAL A 200 -1.62 7.23 -27.63
CA VAL A 200 -1.81 8.11 -26.46
C VAL A 200 -2.90 9.12 -26.78
N ILE A 201 -3.88 9.24 -25.89
CA ILE A 201 -4.88 10.32 -25.88
C ILE A 201 -4.74 11.07 -24.55
N GLY A 202 -4.41 12.38 -24.64
CA GLY A 202 -4.22 13.21 -23.45
C GLY A 202 -3.40 14.45 -23.69
N ASP A 203 -2.88 15.03 -22.60
CA ASP A 203 -2.13 16.28 -22.63
C ASP A 203 -0.63 16.10 -22.95
N GLU A 204 -0.08 14.91 -22.68
CA GLU A 204 1.33 14.59 -22.91
C GLU A 204 1.46 13.28 -23.66
N GLY A 205 2.36 13.25 -24.66
CA GLY A 205 2.71 12.04 -25.40
C GLY A 205 3.93 11.33 -24.82
N ALA A 206 4.15 10.10 -25.26
CA ALA A 206 5.34 9.31 -24.93
C ALA A 206 6.30 9.28 -26.11
N ALA A 207 7.60 9.26 -25.84
CA ALA A 207 8.61 9.07 -26.88
C ALA A 207 8.41 7.71 -27.58
N GLY A 208 8.33 7.72 -28.91
CA GLY A 208 8.13 6.54 -29.72
C GLY A 208 6.70 6.00 -29.76
N CYS A 209 5.69 6.76 -29.32
CA CYS A 209 4.29 6.39 -29.53
C CYS A 209 3.91 6.38 -31.02
N ALA A 210 3.03 5.47 -31.40
CA ALA A 210 2.53 5.35 -32.77
C ALA A 210 1.60 6.52 -33.15
N SER A 211 0.80 7.01 -32.19
CA SER A 211 0.01 8.23 -32.32
C SER A 211 -0.13 8.94 -30.99
N PHE A 212 -0.22 10.26 -31.07
CA PHE A 212 -0.54 11.14 -29.93
C PHE A 212 -1.63 12.12 -30.35
N LEU A 213 -2.73 12.12 -29.60
CA LEU A 213 -3.89 12.98 -29.85
C LEU A 213 -4.27 13.67 -28.54
N ALA A 214 -4.70 14.92 -28.63
CA ALA A 214 -5.29 15.61 -27.49
C ALA A 214 -6.70 15.03 -27.18
N CYS A 215 -7.19 15.20 -25.94
CA CYS A 215 -8.51 14.71 -25.56
C CYS A 215 -9.67 15.34 -26.38
N ASP A 216 -9.47 16.54 -26.90
CA ASP A 216 -10.42 17.29 -27.73
C ASP A 216 -10.19 17.16 -29.23
N ASP A 217 -9.21 16.37 -29.66
CA ASP A 217 -8.96 16.09 -31.05
C ASP A 217 -10.04 15.18 -31.64
N VAL A 218 -10.70 15.62 -32.71
CA VAL A 218 -11.77 14.85 -33.38
C VAL A 218 -11.24 13.51 -33.91
N SER A 219 -9.95 13.43 -34.28
CA SER A 219 -9.31 12.19 -34.74
C SER A 219 -9.24 11.10 -33.66
N ALA A 220 -9.47 11.47 -32.38
CA ALA A 220 -9.60 10.50 -31.30
C ALA A 220 -10.81 9.57 -31.52
N ILE A 221 -11.89 10.07 -32.15
CA ILE A 221 -13.05 9.25 -32.47
C ILE A 221 -12.68 8.15 -33.44
N ASP A 222 -12.01 8.49 -34.55
CA ASP A 222 -11.58 7.54 -35.57
C ASP A 222 -10.61 6.48 -34.98
N LEU A 223 -9.70 6.94 -34.09
CA LEU A 223 -8.80 6.02 -33.39
C LEU A 223 -9.56 5.04 -32.49
N LEU A 224 -10.52 5.53 -31.71
CA LEU A 224 -11.30 4.69 -30.78
C LEU A 224 -12.22 3.71 -31.50
N GLU A 225 -12.78 4.09 -32.65
CA GLU A 225 -13.58 3.21 -33.51
C GLU A 225 -12.71 2.12 -34.15
N GLY A 226 -11.54 2.48 -34.67
CA GLY A 226 -10.69 1.59 -35.46
C GLY A 226 -9.69 0.75 -34.67
N ILE A 227 -9.33 1.14 -33.44
CA ILE A 227 -8.20 0.50 -32.71
C ILE A 227 -8.40 -1.02 -32.51
N CYS A 228 -9.63 -1.45 -32.29
CA CYS A 228 -9.97 -2.86 -32.11
C CYS A 228 -9.92 -3.68 -33.41
N GLU A 229 -9.86 -3.03 -34.58
CA GLU A 229 -9.80 -3.69 -35.88
C GLU A 229 -8.36 -3.94 -36.34
N HIS A 230 -7.42 -3.14 -35.83
CA HIS A 230 -6.01 -3.14 -36.29
C HIS A 230 -5.11 -4.14 -35.53
N GLY A 231 -5.67 -4.87 -34.55
CA GLY A 231 -4.94 -5.90 -33.80
C GLY A 231 -4.37 -5.41 -32.46
N PRO A 232 -3.44 -6.15 -31.88
CA PRO A 232 -2.93 -5.84 -30.55
C PRO A 232 -2.27 -4.47 -30.47
N ALA A 233 -2.68 -3.67 -29.49
CA ALA A 233 -2.16 -2.33 -29.25
C ALA A 233 -2.24 -1.97 -27.76
N VAL A 234 -1.53 -0.94 -27.32
CA VAL A 234 -1.68 -0.31 -26.02
C VAL A 234 -2.25 1.08 -26.22
N LEU A 235 -3.34 1.38 -25.52
CA LEU A 235 -3.99 2.69 -25.51
C LEU A 235 -3.84 3.34 -24.15
N ALA A 236 -3.06 4.40 -24.06
CA ALA A 236 -2.97 5.24 -22.89
C ALA A 236 -3.98 6.39 -22.99
N ILE A 237 -4.82 6.53 -21.97
CA ILE A 237 -5.74 7.67 -21.83
C ILE A 237 -5.37 8.39 -20.55
N THR A 238 -4.75 9.57 -20.66
CA THR A 238 -4.20 10.29 -19.51
C THR A 238 -5.25 11.08 -18.73
N ASP A 239 -6.40 11.36 -19.34
CA ASP A 239 -7.61 11.90 -18.69
C ASP A 239 -8.86 11.37 -19.36
N ALA A 240 -9.40 10.28 -18.83
CA ALA A 240 -10.62 9.65 -19.36
C ALA A 240 -11.89 10.50 -19.13
N ALA A 241 -11.89 11.38 -18.13
CA ALA A 241 -13.02 12.28 -17.89
C ALA A 241 -13.05 13.39 -18.92
N ALA A 242 -11.91 14.02 -19.22
CA ALA A 242 -11.77 15.04 -20.26
C ALA A 242 -12.13 14.45 -21.64
N LEU A 243 -11.58 13.27 -21.98
CA LEU A 243 -11.90 12.58 -23.22
C LEU A 243 -13.41 12.31 -23.35
N ARG A 244 -14.07 11.78 -22.33
CA ARG A 244 -15.52 11.54 -22.37
C ARG A 244 -16.35 12.82 -22.52
N ALA A 245 -15.92 13.90 -21.88
CA ALA A 245 -16.57 15.21 -22.06
C ALA A 245 -16.47 15.68 -23.51
N SER A 246 -15.29 15.59 -24.12
CA SER A 246 -15.05 15.96 -25.52
C SER A 246 -15.83 15.07 -26.49
N LEU A 247 -15.86 13.76 -26.27
CA LEU A 247 -16.70 12.84 -27.05
C LEU A 247 -18.19 13.19 -26.96
N THR A 248 -18.67 13.56 -25.77
CA THR A 248 -20.08 13.95 -25.57
C THR A 248 -20.40 15.26 -26.27
N GLN A 249 -19.41 16.16 -26.40
CA GLN A 249 -19.59 17.43 -27.12
C GLN A 249 -19.54 17.24 -28.64
N ALA A 250 -18.67 16.37 -29.13
CA ALA A 250 -18.52 16.08 -30.57
C ALA A 250 -19.64 15.17 -31.11
N LEU A 251 -20.06 14.22 -30.30
CA LEU A 251 -21.16 13.28 -30.56
C LEU A 251 -22.36 13.63 -29.66
N SER A 252 -23.42 12.89 -29.72
CA SER A 252 -24.44 12.94 -28.66
C SER A 252 -24.01 12.07 -27.46
N ALA A 253 -24.52 12.35 -26.26
CA ALA A 253 -24.20 11.54 -25.08
C ALA A 253 -24.45 10.02 -25.27
N PRO A 254 -25.57 9.57 -25.89
CA PRO A 254 -25.77 8.14 -26.17
C PRO A 254 -24.75 7.55 -27.14
N GLN A 255 -24.29 8.34 -28.12
CA GLN A 255 -23.28 7.88 -29.09
C GLN A 255 -21.90 7.77 -28.44
N ALA A 256 -21.52 8.76 -27.63
CA ALA A 256 -20.26 8.73 -26.84
C ALA A 256 -20.24 7.53 -25.88
N ASP A 257 -21.36 7.26 -25.18
CA ASP A 257 -21.47 6.10 -24.29
C ASP A 257 -21.43 4.77 -25.07
N SER A 258 -22.04 4.71 -26.26
CA SER A 258 -21.98 3.52 -27.11
C SER A 258 -20.56 3.25 -27.63
N LEU A 259 -19.85 4.29 -28.08
CA LEU A 259 -18.47 4.19 -28.52
C LEU A 259 -17.56 3.70 -27.38
N TRP A 260 -17.70 4.29 -26.19
CA TRP A 260 -16.95 3.89 -25.01
C TRP A 260 -17.23 2.44 -24.60
N ALA A 261 -18.48 2.02 -24.61
CA ALA A 261 -18.88 0.65 -24.31
C ALA A 261 -18.36 -0.35 -25.36
N ALA A 262 -18.38 0.03 -26.64
CA ALA A 262 -17.84 -0.80 -27.73
C ALA A 262 -16.32 -0.98 -27.61
N LEU A 263 -15.59 0.09 -27.31
CA LEU A 263 -14.15 0.03 -27.04
C LEU A 263 -13.83 -0.92 -25.89
N LEU A 264 -14.44 -0.71 -24.73
CA LEU A 264 -14.18 -1.52 -23.54
C LEU A 264 -14.59 -2.99 -23.74
N GLY A 265 -15.69 -3.25 -24.43
CA GLY A 265 -16.18 -4.61 -24.74
C GLY A 265 -15.38 -5.32 -25.84
N GLY A 266 -14.78 -4.56 -26.77
CA GLY A 266 -13.99 -5.07 -27.88
C GLY A 266 -12.51 -5.28 -27.55
N ALA A 267 -11.94 -4.42 -26.72
CA ALA A 267 -10.52 -4.32 -26.45
C ALA A 267 -9.87 -5.67 -26.08
N ARG A 268 -10.43 -6.39 -25.14
CA ARG A 268 -9.90 -7.70 -24.70
C ARG A 268 -9.84 -8.74 -25.83
N ARG A 269 -10.84 -8.77 -26.73
CA ARG A 269 -10.87 -9.71 -27.85
C ARG A 269 -9.89 -9.33 -28.95
N ALA A 270 -9.67 -8.02 -29.13
CA ALA A 270 -8.74 -7.49 -30.10
C ALA A 270 -7.27 -7.51 -29.61
N GLY A 271 -7.02 -7.87 -28.36
CA GLY A 271 -5.69 -7.77 -27.75
C GLY A 271 -5.29 -6.32 -27.42
N VAL A 272 -6.23 -5.40 -27.36
CA VAL A 272 -5.99 -3.99 -26.99
C VAL A 272 -5.98 -3.87 -25.48
N ILE A 273 -4.89 -3.32 -24.95
CA ILE A 273 -4.70 -3.04 -23.52
C ILE A 273 -4.95 -1.56 -23.28
N ILE A 274 -5.94 -1.24 -22.46
CA ILE A 274 -6.28 0.14 -22.13
C ILE A 274 -5.70 0.47 -20.76
N VAL A 275 -4.91 1.55 -20.68
CA VAL A 275 -4.43 2.13 -19.42
C VAL A 275 -5.04 3.52 -19.30
N ALA A 276 -6.04 3.67 -18.43
CA ALA A 276 -6.84 4.89 -18.35
C ALA A 276 -6.75 5.55 -16.97
N ALA A 277 -6.39 6.83 -16.95
CA ALA A 277 -6.43 7.65 -15.74
C ALA A 277 -7.78 8.36 -15.62
N TYR A 278 -8.32 8.34 -14.39
CA TYR A 278 -9.55 9.00 -13.99
C TYR A 278 -9.25 9.97 -12.85
N PRO A 279 -8.90 11.21 -13.14
CA PRO A 279 -8.72 12.22 -12.12
C PRO A 279 -10.07 12.64 -11.52
N GLY A 280 -10.13 12.76 -10.21
CA GLY A 280 -11.32 13.23 -9.51
C GLY A 280 -12.32 12.12 -9.14
N ARG A 281 -13.52 12.54 -8.75
CA ARG A 281 -14.62 11.62 -8.40
C ARG A 281 -15.14 10.93 -9.65
N PHE A 282 -14.90 9.66 -9.74
CA PHE A 282 -15.37 8.84 -10.84
C PHE A 282 -16.46 7.88 -10.36
N THR A 283 -17.65 8.03 -10.91
CA THR A 283 -18.75 7.08 -10.77
C THR A 283 -18.81 6.22 -12.04
N ALA A 284 -18.14 5.08 -12.02
CA ALA A 284 -18.22 4.15 -13.14
C ALA A 284 -19.52 3.38 -13.10
N SER A 285 -20.10 3.12 -14.28
CA SER A 285 -21.10 2.06 -14.40
C SER A 285 -20.46 0.70 -14.08
N SER A 286 -21.26 -0.26 -13.62
CA SER A 286 -20.77 -1.62 -13.37
C SER A 286 -20.10 -2.26 -14.61
N ALA A 287 -20.56 -1.93 -15.79
CA ALA A 287 -19.96 -2.36 -17.06
C ALA A 287 -18.56 -1.79 -17.28
N THR A 288 -18.36 -0.50 -17.01
CA THR A 288 -17.03 0.13 -17.08
C THR A 288 -16.08 -0.46 -16.05
N MET A 289 -16.57 -0.70 -14.84
CA MET A 289 -15.76 -1.32 -13.76
C MET A 289 -15.29 -2.72 -14.12
N GLY A 290 -16.14 -3.53 -14.76
CA GLY A 290 -15.81 -4.90 -15.17
C GLY A 290 -14.84 -5.00 -16.37
N ALA A 291 -14.61 -3.90 -17.09
CA ALA A 291 -13.70 -3.90 -18.24
C ALA A 291 -12.20 -3.80 -17.87
N PHE A 292 -11.92 -3.33 -16.66
CA PHE A 292 -10.56 -3.20 -16.14
C PHE A 292 -10.27 -4.33 -15.15
N SER A 293 -9.25 -5.13 -15.43
CA SER A 293 -8.82 -6.23 -14.55
C SER A 293 -8.04 -5.72 -13.34
N THR A 294 -7.33 -4.62 -13.52
CA THR A 294 -6.51 -3.99 -12.50
C THR A 294 -6.98 -2.58 -12.21
N ARG A 295 -7.07 -2.22 -10.94
CA ARG A 295 -7.40 -0.88 -10.50
C ARG A 295 -6.34 -0.39 -9.52
N LEU A 296 -5.72 0.72 -9.83
CA LEU A 296 -4.80 1.43 -8.95
C LEU A 296 -5.53 2.66 -8.40
N VAL A 297 -5.68 2.73 -7.10
CA VAL A 297 -6.44 3.80 -6.46
C VAL A 297 -5.54 4.54 -5.48
N ARG A 298 -5.47 5.84 -5.65
CA ARG A 298 -4.87 6.75 -4.70
C ARG A 298 -5.95 7.63 -4.09
N ALA A 299 -6.35 7.29 -2.88
CA ALA A 299 -7.31 8.04 -2.10
C ALA A 299 -6.58 8.79 -0.96
N ARG A 300 -6.99 10.02 -0.68
CA ARG A 300 -6.42 10.88 0.37
C ARG A 300 -7.17 10.77 1.69
N ASP A 301 -8.43 10.42 1.61
CA ASP A 301 -9.32 10.32 2.76
C ASP A 301 -10.32 9.17 2.61
N ALA A 302 -11.06 8.92 3.69
CA ALA A 302 -12.03 7.84 3.74
C ALA A 302 -13.19 8.00 2.74
N ASP A 303 -13.56 9.23 2.41
CA ASP A 303 -14.66 9.50 1.46
C ASP A 303 -14.23 9.17 0.04
N GLU A 304 -13.00 9.56 -0.36
CA GLU A 304 -12.43 9.20 -1.66
C GLU A 304 -12.27 7.68 -1.79
N ALA A 305 -11.77 7.00 -0.75
CA ALA A 305 -11.64 5.54 -0.73
C ALA A 305 -13.00 4.85 -0.90
N LEU A 306 -14.01 5.30 -0.17
CA LEU A 306 -15.36 4.75 -0.27
C LEU A 306 -15.95 4.93 -1.68
N HIS A 307 -15.77 6.10 -2.31
CA HIS A 307 -16.20 6.35 -3.68
C HIS A 307 -15.47 5.47 -4.70
N ALA A 308 -14.21 5.13 -4.41
CA ALA A 308 -13.44 4.20 -5.21
C ALA A 308 -13.80 2.73 -4.95
N GLY A 309 -14.69 2.45 -3.99
CA GLY A 309 -15.09 1.09 -3.60
C GLY A 309 -14.06 0.37 -2.74
N ILE A 310 -13.18 1.13 -2.05
CA ILE A 310 -12.19 0.62 -1.12
C ILE A 310 -12.68 0.84 0.32
N SER A 311 -12.46 -0.15 1.19
CA SER A 311 -12.79 0.01 2.60
C SER A 311 -11.94 1.11 3.23
N PRO A 312 -12.54 2.08 3.96
CA PRO A 312 -11.78 3.08 4.69
C PRO A 312 -10.79 2.51 5.72
N THR A 313 -11.00 1.27 6.16
CA THR A 313 -10.08 0.57 7.06
C THR A 313 -8.78 0.14 6.37
N ASP A 314 -8.82 0.01 5.05
CA ASP A 314 -7.66 -0.34 4.23
C ASP A 314 -6.87 0.90 3.80
N LEU A 315 -7.45 2.09 4.04
CA LEU A 315 -6.78 3.35 3.76
C LEU A 315 -5.64 3.56 4.77
N ARG A 316 -4.43 3.41 4.29
CA ARG A 316 -3.20 3.76 5.01
C ARG A 316 -2.72 5.12 4.54
N THR A 317 -1.82 5.74 5.31
CA THR A 317 -1.11 6.93 4.85
C THR A 317 -0.22 6.52 3.68
N LEU A 318 -0.65 6.85 2.47
CA LEU A 318 0.11 6.58 1.26
C LEU A 318 1.18 7.65 1.06
N GLY A 319 2.42 7.23 0.83
CA GLY A 319 3.51 8.10 0.42
C GLY A 319 3.40 8.57 -1.04
N PRO A 320 4.25 9.50 -1.49
CA PRO A 320 4.37 9.83 -2.92
C PRO A 320 4.62 8.57 -3.75
N GLY A 321 3.92 8.43 -4.87
CA GLY A 321 4.09 7.27 -5.76
C GLY A 321 3.40 5.97 -5.32
N GLN A 322 2.69 5.95 -4.21
CA GLN A 322 1.97 4.76 -3.72
C GLN A 322 0.48 4.81 -4.10
N ALA A 323 -0.10 3.63 -4.38
CA ALA A 323 -1.53 3.42 -4.63
C ALA A 323 -1.99 2.11 -3.99
N LEU A 324 -3.31 2.01 -3.78
CA LEU A 324 -4.00 0.78 -3.35
C LEU A 324 -4.50 -0.02 -4.54
#